data_7b7f9fb31975e57b57e969a5c32090ea
#
_entry.id   7b7f9fb31975e57b57e969a5c32090ea
#
_cell.length_a   1.000
_cell.length_b   1.000
_cell.length_c   1.000
_cell.angle_alpha   90.00
_cell.angle_beta   90.00
_cell.angle_gamma   90.00
#
_symmetry.space_group_name_H-M   'P 1'
#
loop_
_entity.id
_entity.type
_entity.pdbx_description
1 polymer ?
#
loop_
_entity_poly.entity_id
_entity_poly.type
_entity_poly.pdbx_seq_one_letter_code
_entity_poly.pdbx_strand_id
1 'polypeptide(L)'
;MRATHHRTPIRSAAAAVCAVLAVVAAVLGLGPGGATAAHAASLVQVTGFGSNPGNLQMFRYVPDGLASGRPLVVALHGCTQSAAAYDDETGWTKWADRWGFALVLPQQQSANNSSSCFNWFQAGDFSRDQGEALSVRQMVDRMKADYGSDASRVYVTGLSAGGAMTAALLADYPDVFAGGGVVAGLPYHCATTVTEASVDCMTTGKDLTPQQWGDLVRAADPSWTGPRPVVSLWQGDSDFTVKSSNLGELMQQWTDADGVDQTADVSDTVAGYPHRVYADASGKARVETYTITGMGHGQPVDPGNGDTQCGTAGAYILDVNICASYWIGHFWGLDGTTGSPTPTPTPTPTPTPTPTPTPTGPGTGGSLTVAGDDSRDGYVKAAADGSGASVGTLESLLGLAVGRGTDGLYNRTLLSFDTSAIPDGATITGARLTVGYGSGSGSPWSNPAPGNQLLVDVHGGCFGSSCSVEGADFSAAATAAGAAEIGAFSSGTQTSTGFSAAGLAAIDRTGTTQLRLGFAQAQSSTAYAFLQHGATATLTVDYQ
;
A
#
# COMPACT_ATOMS: atom_id res chain seq x y z
N MET A 1 -0.31 -65.57 -41.04
CA MET A 1 0.64 -65.32 -42.18
C MET A 1 1.54 -64.18 -41.68
N ARG A 2 2.71 -64.47 -41.18
CA ARG A 2 4.01 -64.47 -41.88
C ARG A 2 4.14 -63.20 -42.76
N ALA A 3 5.15 -62.36 -42.75
CA ALA A 3 6.57 -62.50 -42.40
C ALA A 3 7.12 -61.05 -42.28
N THR A 4 8.00 -60.78 -41.40
CA THR A 4 9.48 -60.87 -41.40
C THR A 4 10.23 -59.64 -41.96
N HIS A 5 11.06 -59.14 -41.07
CA HIS A 5 12.47 -58.72 -41.22
C HIS A 5 12.84 -57.53 -42.12
N HIS A 6 13.52 -56.53 -41.60
CA HIS A 6 15.00 -56.56 -41.69
C HIS A 6 15.63 -55.50 -40.74
N ARG A 7 16.57 -56.01 -39.98
CA ARG A 7 17.67 -55.30 -39.32
C ARG A 7 18.72 -54.86 -40.37
N THR A 8 19.46 -53.82 -40.20
CA THR A 8 20.82 -53.89 -39.68
C THR A 8 21.56 -52.55 -39.86
N PRO A 9 22.70 -52.40 -39.22
CA PRO A 9 23.29 -51.16 -38.70
C PRO A 9 24.54 -50.76 -39.49
N ILE A 10 25.19 -49.65 -39.12
CA ILE A 10 26.62 -49.38 -39.40
C ILE A 10 27.01 -48.13 -38.60
N ARG A 11 27.78 -48.21 -37.53
CA ARG A 11 29.25 -48.08 -37.36
C ARG A 11 29.76 -46.68 -37.65
N SER A 12 30.19 -45.99 -36.62
CA SER A 12 31.53 -45.98 -35.98
C SER A 12 32.55 -45.07 -36.69
N ALA A 13 33.29 -44.40 -35.88
CA ALA A 13 34.62 -43.81 -36.04
C ALA A 13 34.58 -42.27 -36.23
N ALA A 14 35.42 -41.46 -35.66
CA ALA A 14 36.70 -41.72 -35.02
C ALA A 14 37.05 -40.58 -34.07
N ALA A 15 37.82 -40.94 -33.08
CA ALA A 15 38.55 -40.06 -32.19
C ALA A 15 39.75 -39.41 -32.90
N ALA A 16 40.14 -38.21 -32.46
CA ALA A 16 41.51 -37.68 -32.54
C ALA A 16 41.66 -36.71 -31.37
N VAL A 17 42.26 -37.06 -30.33
CA VAL A 17 43.59 -36.98 -29.76
C VAL A 17 44.37 -35.73 -30.23
N CYS A 18 44.56 -34.80 -29.31
CA CYS A 18 45.76 -33.99 -29.16
C CYS A 18 46.01 -33.75 -27.68
N ALA A 19 46.96 -34.51 -27.17
CA ALA A 19 47.59 -34.30 -25.87
C ALA A 19 48.84 -33.42 -26.07
N VAL A 20 49.33 -32.90 -24.94
CA VAL A 20 50.71 -32.40 -24.64
C VAL A 20 50.87 -30.90 -24.76
N LEU A 21 50.91 -30.23 -23.56
CA LEU A 21 52.20 -29.87 -22.97
C LEU A 21 51.99 -29.40 -21.52
N ALA A 22 52.50 -30.20 -20.61
CA ALA A 22 52.77 -29.80 -19.24
C ALA A 22 54.04 -28.95 -19.20
N VAL A 23 53.96 -27.75 -18.64
CA VAL A 23 55.12 -27.04 -18.12
C VAL A 23 54.89 -26.81 -16.62
N VAL A 24 55.71 -27.49 -15.84
CA VAL A 24 55.87 -27.30 -14.40
C VAL A 24 56.57 -25.97 -14.21
N ALA A 25 55.93 -25.05 -13.49
CA ALA A 25 56.57 -23.98 -12.76
C ALA A 25 56.01 -23.95 -11.36
N ALA A 26 56.76 -24.57 -10.45
CA ALA A 26 56.59 -24.38 -9.01
C ALA A 26 57.13 -23.00 -8.66
N VAL A 27 56.28 -22.07 -8.25
CA VAL A 27 56.65 -20.86 -7.52
C VAL A 27 55.64 -20.64 -6.42
N LEU A 28 56.09 -20.90 -5.20
CA LEU A 28 55.72 -20.28 -3.94
C LEU A 28 54.27 -19.85 -3.68
N GLY A 29 53.67 -20.55 -2.73
CA GLY A 29 52.36 -20.32 -2.18
C GLY A 29 52.04 -18.89 -1.78
N LEU A 30 51.04 -18.39 -2.46
CA LEU A 30 50.04 -17.49 -1.94
C LEU A 30 48.73 -17.96 -2.60
N GLY A 31 48.00 -18.78 -1.87
CA GLY A 31 46.63 -19.15 -2.30
C GLY A 31 45.81 -17.88 -2.43
N PRO A 32 45.08 -17.67 -3.51
CA PRO A 32 43.99 -16.69 -3.50
C PRO A 32 43.01 -17.20 -2.47
N GLY A 33 42.85 -16.47 -1.38
CA GLY A 33 41.71 -16.64 -0.52
C GLY A 33 40.47 -16.58 -1.43
N GLY A 34 39.77 -17.69 -1.56
CA GLY A 34 38.50 -17.71 -2.26
C GLY A 34 37.61 -16.67 -1.60
N ALA A 35 37.40 -15.55 -2.27
CA ALA A 35 36.28 -14.71 -1.97
C ALA A 35 35.07 -15.62 -2.24
N THR A 36 34.50 -16.18 -1.19
CA THR A 36 33.14 -16.70 -1.24
C THR A 36 32.31 -15.55 -1.76
N ALA A 37 31.74 -15.72 -2.95
CA ALA A 37 30.75 -14.79 -3.42
C ALA A 37 29.74 -14.66 -2.29
N ALA A 38 29.64 -13.46 -1.72
CA ALA A 38 28.60 -13.16 -0.77
C ALA A 38 27.29 -13.40 -1.51
N HIS A 39 26.59 -14.45 -1.14
CA HIS A 39 25.22 -14.65 -1.59
C HIS A 39 24.43 -13.51 -0.96
N ALA A 40 23.86 -12.63 -1.78
CA ALA A 40 22.92 -11.63 -1.28
C ALA A 40 21.81 -12.36 -0.49
N ALA A 41 21.50 -11.88 0.69
CA ALA A 41 20.40 -12.40 1.48
C ALA A 41 19.12 -12.43 0.62
N SER A 42 18.32 -13.46 0.78
CA SER A 42 17.11 -13.65 -0.02
C SER A 42 15.95 -14.11 0.86
N LEU A 43 14.75 -13.84 0.39
CA LEU A 43 13.54 -14.33 1.04
C LEU A 43 13.48 -15.86 0.95
N VAL A 44 13.36 -16.54 2.09
CA VAL A 44 13.37 -18.00 2.18
C VAL A 44 12.11 -18.49 2.88
N GLN A 45 11.39 -19.42 2.26
CA GLN A 45 10.27 -20.11 2.91
C GLN A 45 10.76 -21.07 3.98
N VAL A 46 10.11 -21.06 5.14
CA VAL A 46 10.41 -21.94 6.29
C VAL A 46 9.20 -22.83 6.56
N THR A 47 9.45 -24.11 6.68
CA THR A 47 8.42 -25.10 7.04
C THR A 47 8.68 -25.68 8.44
N GLY A 48 7.65 -26.25 9.08
CA GLY A 48 7.80 -26.94 10.36
C GLY A 48 8.17 -26.00 11.52
N PHE A 49 7.61 -24.81 11.55
CA PHE A 49 7.85 -23.79 12.60
C PHE A 49 6.92 -23.93 13.82
N GLY A 50 6.01 -24.89 13.81
CA GLY A 50 5.07 -25.18 14.89
C GLY A 50 3.84 -25.94 14.41
N SER A 51 2.78 -25.96 15.21
CA SER A 51 1.49 -26.57 14.84
C SER A 51 0.74 -25.78 13.76
N ASN A 52 1.02 -24.48 13.66
CA ASN A 52 0.50 -23.57 12.63
C ASN A 52 -1.04 -23.62 12.48
N PRO A 53 -1.81 -23.36 13.54
CA PRO A 53 -3.27 -23.49 13.47
C PRO A 53 -3.93 -22.49 12.54
N GLY A 54 -3.32 -21.32 12.29
CA GLY A 54 -3.78 -20.33 11.31
C GLY A 54 -3.42 -20.67 9.86
N ASN A 55 -2.80 -21.84 9.61
CA ASN A 55 -2.44 -22.32 8.28
C ASN A 55 -1.72 -21.24 7.43
N LEU A 56 -0.83 -20.46 8.04
CA LEU A 56 -0.01 -19.45 7.37
C LEU A 56 1.24 -20.08 6.74
N GLN A 57 1.81 -19.43 5.73
CA GLN A 57 3.17 -19.71 5.31
C GLN A 57 4.14 -18.78 6.03
N MET A 58 5.34 -19.28 6.33
CA MET A 58 6.40 -18.49 6.94
C MET A 58 7.48 -18.22 5.90
N PHE A 59 7.81 -16.95 5.73
CA PHE A 59 9.00 -16.52 5.02
C PHE A 59 9.93 -15.78 5.97
N ARG A 60 11.24 -15.80 5.68
CA ARG A 60 12.24 -15.06 6.44
C ARG A 60 13.24 -14.40 5.52
N TYR A 61 13.75 -13.28 5.95
CA TYR A 61 14.92 -12.62 5.39
C TYR A 61 15.94 -12.42 6.51
N VAL A 62 17.16 -12.88 6.31
CA VAL A 62 18.23 -12.76 7.32
C VAL A 62 19.48 -12.23 6.62
N PRO A 63 19.98 -11.05 7.00
CA PRO A 63 21.21 -10.50 6.46
C PRO A 63 22.39 -11.46 6.59
N ASP A 64 23.28 -11.47 5.59
CA ASP A 64 24.46 -12.30 5.60
C ASP A 64 25.34 -11.99 6.83
N GLY A 65 25.74 -13.04 7.54
CA GLY A 65 26.59 -12.90 8.73
C GLY A 65 25.92 -12.24 9.94
N LEU A 66 24.58 -12.18 9.97
CA LEU A 66 23.85 -11.63 11.12
C LEU A 66 24.25 -12.36 12.42
N ALA A 67 24.78 -11.62 13.39
CA ALA A 67 25.16 -12.17 14.68
C ALA A 67 23.93 -12.58 15.50
N SER A 68 24.07 -13.54 16.44
CA SER A 68 23.04 -13.80 17.43
C SER A 68 22.83 -12.60 18.37
N GLY A 69 21.67 -12.54 19.04
CA GLY A 69 21.32 -11.41 19.91
C GLY A 69 20.88 -10.16 19.14
N ARG A 70 20.56 -10.29 17.85
CA ARG A 70 20.03 -9.18 17.04
C ARG A 70 18.52 -9.12 17.10
N PRO A 71 17.90 -7.93 16.85
CA PRO A 71 16.45 -7.79 16.85
C PRO A 71 15.77 -8.66 15.79
N LEU A 72 14.48 -8.86 15.97
CA LEU A 72 13.59 -9.53 15.03
C LEU A 72 12.40 -8.62 14.71
N VAL A 73 12.06 -8.46 13.44
CA VAL A 73 10.86 -7.75 12.98
C VAL A 73 9.95 -8.72 12.24
N VAL A 74 8.68 -8.74 12.61
CA VAL A 74 7.59 -9.44 11.90
C VAL A 74 6.87 -8.41 11.03
N ALA A 75 6.79 -8.64 9.71
CA ALA A 75 6.15 -7.74 8.77
C ALA A 75 4.97 -8.42 8.07
N LEU A 76 3.75 -7.89 8.28
CA LEU A 76 2.48 -8.45 7.84
C LEU A 76 1.94 -7.66 6.65
N HIS A 77 1.78 -8.34 5.51
CA HIS A 77 1.24 -7.73 4.30
C HIS A 77 -0.25 -7.37 4.41
N GLY A 78 -0.73 -6.47 3.56
CA GLY A 78 -2.15 -6.16 3.41
C GLY A 78 -2.92 -7.22 2.61
N CYS A 79 -4.24 -7.05 2.50
CA CYS A 79 -5.07 -7.90 1.65
C CYS A 79 -4.54 -7.92 0.21
N THR A 80 -4.66 -9.06 -0.47
CA THR A 80 -4.23 -9.29 -1.86
C THR A 80 -2.72 -9.21 -2.12
N GLN A 81 -1.92 -8.81 -1.14
CA GLN A 81 -0.47 -8.77 -1.23
C GLN A 81 0.17 -10.12 -0.87
N SER A 82 1.49 -10.17 -0.93
CA SER A 82 2.30 -11.32 -0.56
C SER A 82 3.51 -10.93 0.27
N ALA A 83 4.09 -11.90 0.98
CA ALA A 83 5.35 -11.70 1.70
C ALA A 83 6.46 -11.22 0.77
N ALA A 84 6.53 -11.77 -0.45
CA ALA A 84 7.56 -11.45 -1.43
C ALA A 84 7.41 -10.05 -2.08
N ALA A 85 6.22 -9.47 -2.11
CA ALA A 85 6.05 -8.09 -2.52
C ALA A 85 6.31 -7.14 -1.34
N TYR A 86 5.84 -7.52 -0.16
CA TYR A 86 5.89 -6.66 1.01
C TYR A 86 7.29 -6.47 1.60
N ASP A 87 8.23 -7.42 1.40
CA ASP A 87 9.61 -7.32 1.93
C ASP A 87 10.42 -6.21 1.25
N ASP A 88 10.44 -6.19 -0.07
CA ASP A 88 11.22 -5.23 -0.86
C ASP A 88 10.48 -3.92 -1.12
N GLU A 89 9.18 -4.00 -1.47
CA GLU A 89 8.39 -2.81 -1.78
C GLU A 89 8.28 -1.87 -0.59
N THR A 90 8.20 -2.38 0.65
CA THR A 90 8.18 -1.57 1.86
C THR A 90 9.55 -1.11 2.34
N GLY A 91 10.62 -1.68 1.80
CA GLY A 91 12.01 -1.37 2.14
C GLY A 91 12.50 -1.97 3.46
N TRP A 92 11.79 -2.91 4.08
CA TRP A 92 12.23 -3.56 5.32
C TRP A 92 13.55 -4.33 5.15
N THR A 93 13.79 -4.95 3.98
CA THR A 93 15.04 -5.64 3.66
C THR A 93 16.23 -4.69 3.66
N LYS A 94 16.11 -3.47 3.13
CA LYS A 94 17.14 -2.43 3.19
C LYS A 94 17.55 -2.11 4.64
N TRP A 95 16.57 -1.97 5.53
CA TRP A 95 16.85 -1.65 6.93
C TRP A 95 17.36 -2.85 7.71
N ALA A 96 16.89 -4.08 7.38
CA ALA A 96 17.45 -5.30 7.94
C ALA A 96 18.95 -5.42 7.68
N ASP A 97 19.38 -5.17 6.45
CA ASP A 97 20.81 -5.18 6.08
C ASP A 97 21.58 -4.05 6.76
N ARG A 98 21.01 -2.85 6.78
CA ARG A 98 21.71 -1.67 7.29
C ARG A 98 21.86 -1.66 8.81
N TRP A 99 20.82 -2.07 9.53
CA TRP A 99 20.76 -2.02 11.00
C TRP A 99 21.03 -3.37 11.66
N GLY A 100 21.05 -4.43 10.87
CA GLY A 100 21.38 -5.78 11.33
C GLY A 100 20.30 -6.39 12.20
N PHE A 101 19.14 -6.69 11.64
CA PHE A 101 18.08 -7.45 12.26
C PHE A 101 17.50 -8.50 11.29
N ALA A 102 16.83 -9.52 11.82
CA ALA A 102 16.16 -10.52 11.00
C ALA A 102 14.69 -10.12 10.73
N LEU A 103 14.14 -10.57 9.59
CA LEU A 103 12.72 -10.41 9.26
C LEU A 103 12.00 -11.75 9.24
N VAL A 104 10.77 -11.75 9.71
CA VAL A 104 9.76 -12.77 9.46
C VAL A 104 8.61 -12.12 8.70
N LEU A 105 8.19 -12.76 7.61
CA LEU A 105 7.09 -12.31 6.78
C LEU A 105 6.05 -13.44 6.71
N PRO A 106 5.06 -13.42 7.60
CA PRO A 106 3.92 -14.34 7.51
C PRO A 106 3.16 -14.08 6.23
N GLN A 107 2.81 -15.16 5.50
CA GLN A 107 2.03 -15.12 4.28
C GLN A 107 0.65 -15.72 4.53
N GLN A 108 -0.37 -14.90 4.32
CA GLN A 108 -1.75 -15.38 4.30
C GLN A 108 -2.04 -16.17 3.03
N GLN A 109 -2.91 -17.15 3.13
CA GLN A 109 -3.31 -18.00 2.01
C GLN A 109 -4.77 -17.76 1.61
N SER A 110 -5.05 -17.77 0.31
CA SER A 110 -6.41 -17.61 -0.21
C SER A 110 -7.39 -18.71 0.25
N ALA A 111 -6.87 -19.85 0.71
CA ALA A 111 -7.66 -20.92 1.33
C ALA A 111 -8.23 -20.55 2.71
N ASN A 112 -7.57 -19.64 3.44
CA ASN A 112 -8.05 -19.14 4.73
C ASN A 112 -8.97 -17.93 4.54
N ASN A 113 -8.60 -17.05 3.60
CA ASN A 113 -9.34 -15.83 3.28
C ASN A 113 -9.19 -15.55 1.78
N SER A 114 -10.29 -15.49 1.04
CA SER A 114 -10.29 -15.38 -0.43
C SER A 114 -9.54 -14.15 -0.96
N SER A 115 -9.43 -13.10 -0.16
CA SER A 115 -8.67 -11.89 -0.46
C SER A 115 -7.27 -11.89 0.17
N SER A 116 -6.83 -13.02 0.73
CA SER A 116 -5.57 -13.14 1.45
C SER A 116 -5.38 -12.08 2.56
N CYS A 117 -6.47 -11.67 3.20
CA CYS A 117 -6.44 -10.80 4.37
C CYS A 117 -6.15 -11.62 5.63
N PHE A 118 -5.36 -11.13 6.56
CA PHE A 118 -5.33 -11.68 7.92
C PHE A 118 -6.71 -11.53 8.57
N ASN A 119 -7.15 -12.56 9.29
CA ASN A 119 -8.50 -12.64 9.86
C ASN A 119 -8.60 -11.93 11.23
N TRP A 120 -8.12 -10.70 11.32
CA TRP A 120 -8.08 -9.86 12.52
C TRP A 120 -9.45 -9.60 13.18
N PHE A 121 -10.54 -9.96 12.52
CA PHE A 121 -11.94 -9.85 12.96
C PHE A 121 -12.56 -11.19 13.36
N GLN A 122 -11.79 -12.28 13.42
CA GLN A 122 -12.25 -13.60 13.84
C GLN A 122 -11.53 -13.99 15.13
N ALA A 123 -12.28 -14.14 16.24
CA ALA A 123 -11.69 -14.44 17.54
C ALA A 123 -10.84 -15.71 17.55
N GLY A 124 -11.20 -16.73 16.72
CA GLY A 124 -10.43 -17.95 16.56
C GLY A 124 -9.08 -17.76 15.88
N ASP A 125 -8.84 -16.62 15.23
CA ASP A 125 -7.59 -16.30 14.52
C ASP A 125 -6.76 -15.22 15.20
N PHE A 126 -7.40 -14.22 15.80
CA PHE A 126 -6.65 -13.14 16.41
C PHE A 126 -6.39 -13.29 17.91
N SER A 127 -7.10 -14.18 18.62
CA SER A 127 -6.92 -14.29 20.09
C SER A 127 -5.63 -15.02 20.44
N ARG A 128 -5.09 -14.69 21.63
CA ARG A 128 -3.90 -15.33 22.18
C ARG A 128 -4.00 -16.86 22.15
N ASP A 129 -2.95 -17.51 21.69
CA ASP A 129 -2.77 -18.95 21.58
C ASP A 129 -3.78 -19.65 20.63
N GLN A 130 -4.38 -18.91 19.69
CA GLN A 130 -5.30 -19.43 18.69
C GLN A 130 -4.87 -18.99 17.27
N GLY A 131 -5.32 -19.74 16.27
CA GLY A 131 -5.31 -19.41 14.85
C GLY A 131 -4.05 -18.76 14.31
N GLU A 132 -4.24 -17.63 13.63
CA GLU A 132 -3.16 -16.88 12.98
C GLU A 132 -2.21 -16.26 14.01
N ALA A 133 -2.73 -15.76 15.13
CA ALA A 133 -1.92 -15.15 16.20
C ALA A 133 -0.93 -16.16 16.79
N LEU A 134 -1.37 -17.38 17.07
CA LEU A 134 -0.47 -18.46 17.53
C LEU A 134 0.54 -18.85 16.44
N SER A 135 0.13 -18.89 15.18
CA SER A 135 1.03 -19.22 14.07
C SER A 135 2.16 -18.20 13.95
N VAL A 136 1.86 -16.90 14.05
CA VAL A 136 2.87 -15.83 14.05
C VAL A 136 3.79 -15.94 15.26
N ARG A 137 3.24 -16.22 16.44
CA ARG A 137 4.03 -16.45 17.66
C ARG A 137 5.02 -17.62 17.47
N GLN A 138 4.60 -18.73 16.86
CA GLN A 138 5.46 -19.87 16.57
C GLN A 138 6.57 -19.54 15.56
N MET A 139 6.31 -18.64 14.59
CA MET A 139 7.33 -18.13 13.68
C MET A 139 8.41 -17.34 14.43
N VAL A 140 7.99 -16.50 15.38
CA VAL A 140 8.93 -15.76 16.26
C VAL A 140 9.81 -16.74 17.07
N ASP A 141 9.20 -17.76 17.69
CA ASP A 141 9.94 -18.76 18.45
C ASP A 141 10.91 -19.57 17.57
N ARG A 142 10.54 -19.85 16.34
CA ARG A 142 11.40 -20.48 15.36
C ARG A 142 12.62 -19.62 15.02
N MET A 143 12.44 -18.32 14.81
CA MET A 143 13.57 -17.40 14.54
C MET A 143 14.50 -17.25 15.75
N LYS A 144 13.93 -17.21 16.96
CA LYS A 144 14.73 -17.19 18.19
C LYS A 144 15.56 -18.45 18.32
N ALA A 145 15.00 -19.61 17.99
CA ALA A 145 15.72 -20.89 18.04
C ALA A 145 16.80 -21.00 16.94
N ASP A 146 16.51 -20.57 15.71
CA ASP A 146 17.41 -20.72 14.56
C ASP A 146 18.57 -19.71 14.57
N TYR A 147 18.30 -18.47 15.00
CA TYR A 147 19.24 -17.34 14.88
C TYR A 147 19.65 -16.72 16.22
N GLY A 148 19.08 -17.18 17.32
CA GLY A 148 19.33 -16.58 18.63
C GLY A 148 18.88 -15.13 18.70
N SER A 149 17.78 -14.76 18.01
CA SER A 149 17.25 -13.40 18.03
C SER A 149 16.94 -12.95 19.46
N ASP A 150 17.19 -11.67 19.74
CA ASP A 150 16.98 -11.08 21.05
C ASP A 150 15.50 -11.07 21.44
N ALA A 151 15.14 -11.84 22.46
CA ALA A 151 13.76 -11.97 22.91
C ALA A 151 13.15 -10.66 23.46
N SER A 152 13.99 -9.71 23.85
CA SER A 152 13.56 -8.39 24.35
C SER A 152 13.40 -7.34 23.24
N ARG A 153 13.78 -7.66 22.01
CA ARG A 153 13.75 -6.77 20.84
C ARG A 153 13.07 -7.45 19.66
N VAL A 154 11.83 -7.90 19.89
CA VAL A 154 10.93 -8.44 18.86
C VAL A 154 9.86 -7.41 18.56
N TYR A 155 9.68 -7.08 17.31
CA TYR A 155 8.75 -6.04 16.84
C TYR A 155 7.82 -6.59 15.79
N VAL A 156 6.64 -5.97 15.62
CA VAL A 156 5.68 -6.37 14.59
C VAL A 156 5.11 -5.15 13.89
N THR A 157 4.94 -5.23 12.59
CA THR A 157 4.34 -4.18 11.77
C THR A 157 3.47 -4.76 10.66
N GLY A 158 2.60 -3.96 10.11
CA GLY A 158 1.80 -4.40 8.97
C GLY A 158 0.92 -3.31 8.40
N LEU A 159 0.45 -3.57 7.18
CA LEU A 159 -0.44 -2.71 6.42
C LEU A 159 -1.87 -3.25 6.44
N SER A 160 -2.89 -2.36 6.63
CA SER A 160 -4.30 -2.71 6.45
C SER A 160 -4.73 -3.88 7.35
N ALA A 161 -5.17 -5.00 6.79
CA ALA A 161 -5.45 -6.22 7.57
C ALA A 161 -4.22 -6.71 8.35
N GLY A 162 -2.99 -6.55 7.81
CA GLY A 162 -1.74 -6.79 8.52
C GLY A 162 -1.51 -5.80 9.66
N GLY A 163 -1.92 -4.54 9.49
CA GLY A 163 -1.90 -3.51 10.53
C GLY A 163 -2.88 -3.82 11.66
N ALA A 164 -4.10 -4.26 11.34
CA ALA A 164 -5.08 -4.69 12.33
C ALA A 164 -4.63 -5.96 13.08
N MET A 165 -4.01 -6.94 12.37
CA MET A 165 -3.41 -8.10 13.00
C MET A 165 -2.19 -7.70 13.86
N THR A 166 -1.44 -6.67 13.48
CA THR A 166 -0.37 -6.08 14.32
C THR A 166 -0.95 -5.60 15.64
N ALA A 167 -2.04 -4.83 15.62
CA ALA A 167 -2.70 -4.38 16.84
C ALA A 167 -3.17 -5.55 17.73
N ALA A 168 -3.68 -6.63 17.12
CA ALA A 168 -4.06 -7.85 17.83
C ALA A 168 -2.84 -8.54 18.48
N LEU A 169 -1.77 -8.73 17.74
CA LEU A 169 -0.54 -9.36 18.25
C LEU A 169 0.10 -8.57 19.40
N LEU A 170 0.06 -7.23 19.36
CA LEU A 170 0.54 -6.37 20.44
C LEU A 170 -0.31 -6.49 21.71
N ALA A 171 -1.64 -6.60 21.55
CA ALA A 171 -2.56 -6.77 22.66
C ALA A 171 -2.45 -8.16 23.30
N ASP A 172 -2.38 -9.20 22.45
CA ASP A 172 -2.39 -10.59 22.88
C ASP A 172 -1.05 -11.08 23.41
N TYR A 173 0.07 -10.53 22.91
CA TYR A 173 1.42 -10.97 23.27
C TYR A 173 2.33 -9.80 23.71
N PRO A 174 1.93 -9.04 24.74
CA PRO A 174 2.78 -7.97 25.29
C PRO A 174 4.06 -8.53 25.93
N ASP A 175 4.12 -9.83 26.21
CA ASP A 175 5.27 -10.59 26.70
C ASP A 175 6.27 -10.94 25.59
N VAL A 176 5.90 -10.79 24.33
CA VAL A 176 6.71 -11.14 23.16
C VAL A 176 7.16 -9.91 22.40
N PHE A 177 6.26 -8.98 22.14
CA PHE A 177 6.54 -7.82 21.31
C PHE A 177 6.91 -6.59 22.15
N ALA A 178 8.06 -6.01 21.86
CA ALA A 178 8.54 -4.78 22.50
C ALA A 178 7.91 -3.52 21.87
N GLY A 179 7.47 -3.61 20.63
CA GLY A 179 6.81 -2.51 19.93
C GLY A 179 6.14 -2.94 18.64
N GLY A 180 5.29 -2.06 18.12
CA GLY A 180 4.57 -2.25 16.87
C GLY A 180 4.51 -1.04 15.98
N GLY A 181 4.25 -1.29 14.67
CA GLY A 181 3.99 -0.29 13.64
C GLY A 181 2.69 -0.61 12.91
N VAL A 182 1.65 0.17 13.14
CA VAL A 182 0.34 -0.04 12.51
C VAL A 182 0.18 0.96 11.37
N VAL A 183 0.14 0.45 10.14
CA VAL A 183 -0.01 1.29 8.95
C VAL A 183 -1.39 1.05 8.34
N ALA A 184 -2.19 2.11 8.22
CA ALA A 184 -3.55 2.07 7.69
C ALA A 184 -4.37 0.90 8.29
N GLY A 185 -4.19 0.65 9.60
CA GLY A 185 -4.79 -0.47 10.31
C GLY A 185 -6.01 -0.06 11.15
N LEU A 186 -6.45 -0.97 12.01
CA LEU A 186 -7.63 -0.79 12.83
C LEU A 186 -7.36 -1.14 14.30
N PRO A 187 -8.11 -0.55 15.24
CA PRO A 187 -7.99 -0.87 16.65
C PRO A 187 -8.22 -2.36 16.95
N TYR A 188 -7.47 -2.87 17.91
CA TYR A 188 -7.67 -4.22 18.43
C TYR A 188 -9.13 -4.41 18.89
N HIS A 189 -9.69 -5.53 18.48
CA HIS A 189 -11.06 -5.93 18.83
C HIS A 189 -12.16 -4.94 18.37
N CYS A 190 -11.88 -4.15 17.33
CA CYS A 190 -12.89 -3.30 16.71
C CYS A 190 -14.07 -4.12 16.17
N ALA A 191 -13.77 -5.30 15.61
CA ALA A 191 -14.75 -6.23 15.02
C ALA A 191 -14.58 -7.65 15.55
N THR A 192 -15.68 -8.41 15.51
CA THR A 192 -15.75 -9.85 15.77
C THR A 192 -16.42 -10.62 14.63
N THR A 193 -16.90 -9.90 13.62
CA THR A 193 -17.53 -10.44 12.41
C THR A 193 -17.06 -9.69 11.17
N VAL A 194 -17.18 -10.31 10.00
CA VAL A 194 -16.87 -9.68 8.69
C VAL A 194 -17.68 -8.40 8.47
N THR A 195 -18.96 -8.40 8.85
CA THR A 195 -19.85 -7.24 8.68
C THR A 195 -19.39 -6.07 9.56
N GLU A 196 -19.11 -6.31 10.85
CA GLU A 196 -18.55 -5.28 11.73
C GLU A 196 -17.21 -4.76 11.19
N ALA A 197 -16.34 -5.67 10.72
CA ALA A 197 -15.05 -5.27 10.15
C ALA A 197 -15.21 -4.31 8.98
N SER A 198 -16.04 -4.66 8.00
CA SER A 198 -16.21 -3.88 6.76
C SER A 198 -17.04 -2.61 6.96
N VAL A 199 -18.13 -2.68 7.72
CA VAL A 199 -19.07 -1.56 7.85
C VAL A 199 -18.69 -0.67 9.03
N ASP A 200 -18.59 -1.24 10.24
CA ASP A 200 -18.45 -0.44 11.44
C ASP A 200 -17.02 0.07 11.63
N CYS A 201 -16.01 -0.78 11.39
CA CYS A 201 -14.61 -0.43 11.62
C CYS A 201 -13.97 0.26 10.43
N MET A 202 -14.02 -0.37 9.25
CA MET A 202 -13.33 0.18 8.06
C MET A 202 -14.03 1.41 7.50
N THR A 203 -15.34 1.31 7.22
CA THR A 203 -16.06 2.34 6.47
C THR A 203 -16.62 3.46 7.36
N THR A 204 -17.27 3.12 8.47
CA THR A 204 -17.88 4.11 9.36
C THR A 204 -16.86 4.71 10.31
N GLY A 205 -15.93 3.89 10.81
CA GLY A 205 -15.05 4.20 11.92
C GLY A 205 -15.81 4.06 13.24
N LYS A 206 -15.56 2.96 13.98
CA LYS A 206 -16.18 2.72 15.28
C LYS A 206 -15.59 3.68 16.30
N ASP A 207 -16.44 4.45 16.95
CA ASP A 207 -16.07 5.44 17.94
C ASP A 207 -16.37 4.90 19.35
N LEU A 208 -15.34 4.67 20.15
CA LEU A 208 -15.43 4.31 21.57
C LEU A 208 -14.62 5.31 22.38
N THR A 209 -14.93 5.40 23.70
CA THR A 209 -14.08 6.22 24.57
C THR A 209 -12.69 5.59 24.71
N PRO A 210 -11.65 6.41 25.01
CA PRO A 210 -10.30 5.89 25.24
C PRO A 210 -10.25 4.75 26.24
N GLN A 211 -10.99 4.88 27.35
CA GLN A 211 -11.07 3.83 28.37
C GLN A 211 -11.68 2.54 27.81
N GLN A 212 -12.75 2.63 27.01
CA GLN A 212 -13.34 1.45 26.40
C GLN A 212 -12.36 0.75 25.45
N TRP A 213 -11.63 1.53 24.66
CA TRP A 213 -10.58 1.01 23.77
C TRP A 213 -9.45 0.35 24.55
N GLY A 214 -8.91 1.00 25.59
CA GLY A 214 -7.81 0.45 26.39
C GLY A 214 -8.23 -0.77 27.20
N ASP A 215 -9.50 -0.83 27.67
CA ASP A 215 -10.03 -2.00 28.38
C ASP A 215 -10.04 -3.26 27.47
N LEU A 216 -10.30 -3.11 26.18
CA LEU A 216 -10.19 -4.22 25.22
C LEU A 216 -8.76 -4.78 25.17
N VAL A 217 -7.75 -3.91 25.12
CA VAL A 217 -6.33 -4.32 25.13
C VAL A 217 -5.95 -4.96 26.46
N ARG A 218 -6.42 -4.42 27.59
CA ARG A 218 -6.16 -5.01 28.91
C ARG A 218 -6.83 -6.39 29.06
N ALA A 219 -7.97 -6.58 28.43
CA ALA A 219 -8.71 -7.85 28.46
C ALA A 219 -8.08 -8.96 27.61
N ALA A 220 -7.20 -8.63 26.64
CA ALA A 220 -6.51 -9.61 25.80
C ALA A 220 -5.59 -10.55 26.61
N ASP A 221 -4.84 -9.99 27.58
CA ASP A 221 -4.09 -10.73 28.57
C ASP A 221 -4.26 -10.10 29.96
N PRO A 222 -5.29 -10.50 30.72
CA PRO A 222 -5.57 -9.95 32.05
C PRO A 222 -4.48 -10.25 33.09
N SER A 223 -3.60 -11.21 32.81
CA SER A 223 -2.49 -11.57 33.69
C SER A 223 -1.26 -10.69 33.52
N TRP A 224 -1.19 -9.93 32.42
CA TRP A 224 -0.07 -9.08 32.13
C TRP A 224 -0.05 -7.81 32.98
N THR A 225 1.04 -7.61 33.72
CA THR A 225 1.27 -6.44 34.58
C THR A 225 2.52 -5.66 34.21
N GLY A 226 3.22 -6.11 33.16
CA GLY A 226 4.41 -5.45 32.66
C GLY A 226 4.10 -4.25 31.76
N PRO A 227 5.14 -3.54 31.28
CA PRO A 227 4.96 -2.47 30.30
C PRO A 227 4.37 -3.03 29.01
N ARG A 228 3.51 -2.27 28.35
CA ARG A 228 3.00 -2.63 27.04
C ARG A 228 3.96 -2.22 25.93
N PRO A 229 3.84 -2.80 24.74
CA PRO A 229 4.66 -2.43 23.58
C PRO A 229 4.51 -0.95 23.20
N VAL A 230 5.58 -0.31 22.71
CA VAL A 230 5.49 1.03 22.12
C VAL A 230 4.87 0.96 20.73
N VAL A 231 4.07 1.95 20.32
CA VAL A 231 3.29 1.85 19.06
C VAL A 231 3.48 3.08 18.17
N SER A 232 3.89 2.83 16.92
CA SER A 232 3.96 3.83 15.85
C SER A 232 2.75 3.66 14.92
N LEU A 233 1.95 4.72 14.74
CA LEU A 233 0.66 4.70 14.04
C LEU A 233 0.70 5.58 12.80
N TRP A 234 0.34 5.03 11.65
CA TRP A 234 0.46 5.68 10.35
C TRP A 234 -0.85 5.61 9.58
N GLN A 235 -1.34 6.77 9.10
CA GLN A 235 -2.60 6.82 8.36
C GLN A 235 -2.57 7.94 7.32
N GLY A 236 -3.04 7.66 6.11
CA GLY A 236 -3.41 8.69 5.15
C GLY A 236 -4.70 9.40 5.55
N ASP A 237 -4.75 10.72 5.48
CA ASP A 237 -5.98 11.47 5.79
C ASP A 237 -7.04 11.33 4.68
N SER A 238 -6.63 10.89 3.52
CA SER A 238 -7.49 10.59 2.36
C SER A 238 -7.71 9.08 2.16
N ASP A 239 -7.55 8.28 3.23
CA ASP A 239 -7.84 6.84 3.19
C ASP A 239 -9.33 6.59 3.38
N PHE A 240 -9.97 6.07 2.32
CA PHE A 240 -11.40 5.70 2.29
C PHE A 240 -11.63 4.20 2.42
N THR A 241 -10.57 3.38 2.33
CA THR A 241 -10.65 1.93 2.57
C THR A 241 -10.69 1.60 4.05
N VAL A 242 -9.76 2.18 4.80
CA VAL A 242 -9.77 2.20 6.26
C VAL A 242 -9.88 3.66 6.68
N LYS A 243 -11.08 4.08 7.05
CA LYS A 243 -11.38 5.47 7.36
C LYS A 243 -10.33 6.10 8.25
N SER A 244 -9.86 7.28 7.89
CA SER A 244 -8.75 7.97 8.56
C SER A 244 -8.99 8.25 10.05
N SER A 245 -10.25 8.27 10.51
CA SER A 245 -10.58 8.37 11.94
C SER A 245 -10.00 7.23 12.78
N ASN A 246 -9.70 6.06 12.17
CA ASN A 246 -9.09 4.94 12.88
C ASN A 246 -7.70 5.27 13.46
N LEU A 247 -6.99 6.27 12.92
CA LEU A 247 -5.76 6.77 13.55
C LEU A 247 -6.02 7.33 14.96
N GLY A 248 -7.08 8.10 15.11
CA GLY A 248 -7.50 8.64 16.40
C GLY A 248 -7.90 7.53 17.38
N GLU A 249 -8.66 6.56 16.91
CA GLU A 249 -9.11 5.43 17.71
C GLU A 249 -7.94 4.55 18.17
N LEU A 250 -6.99 4.27 17.29
CA LEU A 250 -5.75 3.57 17.62
C LEU A 250 -4.92 4.35 18.63
N MET A 251 -4.76 5.66 18.45
CA MET A 251 -4.05 6.52 19.41
C MET A 251 -4.72 6.48 20.78
N GLN A 252 -6.04 6.62 20.85
CA GLN A 252 -6.80 6.53 22.08
C GLN A 252 -6.65 5.15 22.74
N GLN A 253 -6.71 4.08 21.94
CA GLN A 253 -6.58 2.72 22.44
C GLN A 253 -5.24 2.48 23.12
N TRP A 254 -4.15 2.86 22.47
CA TRP A 254 -2.81 2.55 22.96
C TRP A 254 -2.34 3.51 24.05
N THR A 255 -2.74 4.79 24.01
CA THR A 255 -2.44 5.73 25.10
C THR A 255 -3.16 5.34 26.38
N ASP A 256 -4.45 5.00 26.32
CA ASP A 256 -5.20 4.53 27.50
C ASP A 256 -4.69 3.18 28.02
N ALA A 257 -4.37 2.23 27.13
CA ALA A 257 -3.81 0.94 27.52
C ALA A 257 -2.49 1.08 28.30
N ASP A 258 -1.68 2.08 27.95
CA ASP A 258 -0.39 2.39 28.60
C ASP A 258 -0.53 3.35 29.80
N GLY A 259 -1.72 3.90 30.06
CA GLY A 259 -1.93 4.90 31.09
C GLY A 259 -1.29 6.25 30.80
N VAL A 260 -1.14 6.58 29.51
CA VAL A 260 -0.65 7.87 29.00
C VAL A 260 -1.85 8.74 28.66
N ASP A 261 -1.77 10.05 28.90
CA ASP A 261 -2.84 10.95 28.53
C ASP A 261 -2.86 11.19 26.99
N GLN A 262 -3.92 11.83 26.51
CA GLN A 262 -4.15 12.01 25.09
C GLN A 262 -3.72 13.38 24.56
N THR A 263 -2.96 14.09 25.38
CA THR A 263 -2.32 15.34 24.99
C THR A 263 -0.93 15.01 24.45
N ALA A 264 -0.67 15.37 23.19
CA ALA A 264 0.63 15.11 22.61
C ALA A 264 1.73 15.94 23.31
N ASP A 265 2.78 15.28 23.77
CA ASP A 265 3.98 15.91 24.33
C ASP A 265 4.84 16.58 23.25
N VAL A 266 4.84 16.01 22.05
CA VAL A 266 5.47 16.57 20.85
C VAL A 266 4.42 16.68 19.76
N SER A 267 4.41 17.83 19.08
CA SER A 267 3.61 18.06 17.88
C SER A 267 4.47 18.83 16.90
N ASP A 268 4.95 18.18 15.88
CA ASP A 268 5.85 18.71 14.85
C ASP A 268 5.52 18.18 13.46
N THR A 269 6.44 18.30 12.54
CA THR A 269 6.33 17.74 11.20
C THR A 269 7.58 16.95 10.86
N VAL A 270 7.40 15.75 10.31
CA VAL A 270 8.47 14.89 9.81
C VAL A 270 8.28 14.72 8.31
N ALA A 271 9.28 15.03 7.52
CA ALA A 271 9.22 15.04 6.06
C ALA A 271 8.01 15.82 5.49
N GLY A 272 7.55 16.87 6.21
CA GLY A 272 6.41 17.70 5.83
C GLY A 272 5.05 17.21 6.34
N TYR A 273 4.98 16.04 6.99
CA TYR A 273 3.74 15.45 7.50
C TYR A 273 3.56 15.69 8.99
N PRO A 274 2.32 15.93 9.47
CA PRO A 274 2.02 16.05 10.90
C PRO A 274 2.45 14.80 11.68
N HIS A 275 3.21 15.01 12.72
CA HIS A 275 3.70 14.01 13.64
C HIS A 275 3.39 14.39 15.08
N ARG A 276 3.00 13.41 15.90
CA ARG A 276 2.74 13.61 17.32
C ARG A 276 3.32 12.46 18.13
N VAL A 277 3.81 12.77 19.33
CA VAL A 277 4.33 11.80 20.28
C VAL A 277 3.61 11.94 21.62
N TYR A 278 3.27 10.82 22.21
CA TYR A 278 2.64 10.70 23.52
C TYR A 278 3.57 9.91 24.43
N ALA A 279 4.02 10.54 25.52
CA ALA A 279 5.03 10.02 26.42
C ALA A 279 4.46 9.66 27.79
N ASP A 280 5.08 8.70 28.46
CA ASP A 280 4.75 8.40 29.84
C ASP A 280 5.35 9.44 30.81
N ALA A 281 5.01 9.36 32.09
CA ALA A 281 5.46 10.29 33.12
C ALA A 281 7.00 10.35 33.27
N SER A 282 7.73 9.40 32.71
CA SER A 282 9.21 9.42 32.66
C SER A 282 9.76 10.16 31.44
N GLY A 283 8.89 10.60 30.53
CA GLY A 283 9.25 11.22 29.26
C GLY A 283 9.60 10.21 28.17
N LYS A 284 9.32 8.91 28.39
CA LYS A 284 9.54 7.88 27.37
C LYS A 284 8.36 7.86 26.41
N ALA A 285 8.63 8.03 25.12
CA ALA A 285 7.63 7.91 24.06
C ALA A 285 6.97 6.51 24.08
N ARG A 286 5.66 6.47 24.13
CA ARG A 286 4.85 5.24 24.14
C ARG A 286 4.08 5.05 22.86
N VAL A 287 3.49 6.13 22.35
CA VAL A 287 2.73 6.16 21.10
C VAL A 287 3.23 7.31 20.25
N GLU A 288 3.37 7.10 18.96
CA GLU A 288 3.52 8.18 17.98
C GLU A 288 2.50 8.04 16.86
N THR A 289 2.14 9.15 16.24
CA THR A 289 1.19 9.17 15.11
C THR A 289 1.74 9.98 13.95
N TYR A 290 1.57 9.46 12.75
CA TYR A 290 1.83 10.16 11.49
C TYR A 290 0.54 10.29 10.69
N THR A 291 0.18 11.51 10.31
CA THR A 291 -0.90 11.78 9.37
C THR A 291 -0.30 12.13 8.02
N ILE A 292 -0.46 11.26 7.03
CA ILE A 292 0.11 11.48 5.71
C ILE A 292 -0.92 12.21 4.86
N THR A 293 -0.74 13.52 4.74
CA THR A 293 -1.68 14.41 4.06
C THR A 293 -1.80 14.07 2.57
N GLY A 294 -3.03 13.90 2.10
CA GLY A 294 -3.36 13.57 0.72
C GLY A 294 -3.14 12.10 0.35
N MET A 295 -2.66 11.27 1.27
CA MET A 295 -2.42 9.86 0.98
C MET A 295 -3.69 9.03 1.18
N GLY A 296 -4.00 8.17 0.20
CA GLY A 296 -5.02 7.14 0.27
C GLY A 296 -4.59 5.92 1.09
N HIS A 297 -5.23 4.76 0.84
CA HIS A 297 -4.94 3.52 1.55
C HIS A 297 -3.62 2.90 1.12
N GLY A 298 -2.63 2.83 2.01
CA GLY A 298 -1.35 2.21 1.68
C GLY A 298 -0.23 2.43 2.70
N GLN A 299 0.91 1.83 2.39
CA GLN A 299 2.18 2.00 3.11
C GLN A 299 2.96 3.15 2.49
N PRO A 300 3.32 4.20 3.26
CA PRO A 300 4.19 5.28 2.79
C PRO A 300 5.61 4.79 2.50
N VAL A 301 6.14 5.14 1.34
CA VAL A 301 7.54 4.93 0.96
C VAL A 301 8.13 6.20 0.36
N ASP A 302 9.46 6.25 0.30
CA ASP A 302 10.26 7.28 -0.36
C ASP A 302 11.37 6.58 -1.13
N PRO A 303 11.12 6.16 -2.39
CA PRO A 303 12.08 5.42 -3.18
C PRO A 303 13.38 6.19 -3.39
N GLY A 304 14.51 5.53 -3.17
CA GLY A 304 15.83 6.13 -3.35
C GLY A 304 16.91 5.51 -2.47
N ASN A 305 18.12 6.10 -2.57
CA ASN A 305 19.30 5.63 -1.86
C ASN A 305 19.73 6.52 -0.68
N GLY A 306 18.93 7.53 -0.35
CA GLY A 306 19.18 8.42 0.79
C GLY A 306 19.10 7.68 2.13
N ASP A 307 19.55 8.38 3.19
CA ASP A 307 19.66 7.81 4.53
C ASP A 307 18.32 7.45 5.17
N THR A 308 17.24 8.09 4.78
CA THR A 308 15.87 7.87 5.26
C THR A 308 14.94 7.28 4.19
N GLN A 309 15.42 7.21 2.94
CA GLN A 309 14.64 6.73 1.81
C GLN A 309 14.56 5.21 1.75
N CYS A 310 13.43 4.68 1.33
CA CYS A 310 13.28 3.24 1.16
C CYS A 310 12.08 2.86 0.29
N GLY A 311 12.07 1.60 -0.11
CA GLY A 311 10.96 0.94 -0.77
C GLY A 311 10.88 1.21 -2.27
N THR A 312 9.85 0.67 -2.85
CA THR A 312 9.49 0.83 -4.26
C THR A 312 7.98 0.91 -4.36
N ALA A 313 7.47 1.91 -5.05
CA ALA A 313 6.03 2.08 -5.21
C ALA A 313 5.39 0.88 -5.92
N GLY A 314 4.25 0.45 -5.40
CA GLY A 314 3.49 -0.71 -5.87
C GLY A 314 2.03 -0.63 -5.46
N ALA A 315 1.30 -1.72 -5.61
CA ALA A 315 -0.09 -1.78 -5.17
C ALA A 315 -0.19 -1.60 -3.65
N TYR A 316 -0.80 -0.52 -3.21
CA TYR A 316 -0.90 -0.09 -1.80
C TYR A 316 0.45 0.21 -1.14
N ILE A 317 1.50 0.47 -1.92
CA ILE A 317 2.79 0.96 -1.46
C ILE A 317 3.03 2.29 -2.18
N LEU A 318 2.89 3.38 -1.46
CA LEU A 318 2.70 4.71 -2.04
C LEU A 318 3.94 5.58 -1.86
N ASP A 319 4.48 6.07 -2.97
CA ASP A 319 5.57 7.04 -2.97
C ASP A 319 5.03 8.42 -2.60
N VAL A 320 5.27 8.80 -1.36
CA VAL A 320 4.82 10.06 -0.78
C VAL A 320 5.95 10.80 -0.04
N ASN A 321 7.20 10.54 -0.45
CA ASN A 321 8.40 11.20 0.06
C ASN A 321 8.65 11.01 1.58
N ILE A 322 8.13 9.93 2.16
CA ILE A 322 8.43 9.50 3.52
C ILE A 322 8.40 7.98 3.61
N CYS A 323 9.44 7.37 4.18
CA CYS A 323 9.53 5.93 4.34
C CYS A 323 9.04 5.52 5.74
N ALA A 324 7.84 4.95 5.84
CA ALA A 324 7.29 4.51 7.13
C ALA A 324 8.20 3.47 7.82
N SER A 325 8.77 2.52 7.06
CA SER A 325 9.64 1.48 7.62
C SER A 325 10.90 2.04 8.28
N TYR A 326 11.45 3.17 7.76
CA TYR A 326 12.54 3.88 8.41
C TYR A 326 12.11 4.46 9.75
N TRP A 327 11.05 5.27 9.77
CA TRP A 327 10.65 6.00 10.98
C TRP A 327 10.10 5.07 12.06
N ILE A 328 9.38 4.02 11.69
CA ILE A 328 8.95 2.96 12.62
C ILE A 328 10.18 2.27 13.25
N GLY A 329 11.16 1.88 12.44
CA GLY A 329 12.39 1.25 12.94
C GLY A 329 13.24 2.19 13.79
N HIS A 330 13.28 3.49 13.46
CA HIS A 330 13.92 4.54 14.25
C HIS A 330 13.23 4.70 15.63
N PHE A 331 11.90 4.77 15.64
CA PHE A 331 11.12 4.81 16.89
C PHE A 331 11.38 3.62 17.81
N TRP A 332 11.64 2.46 17.25
CA TRP A 332 12.05 1.28 18.02
C TRP A 332 13.53 1.25 18.40
N GLY A 333 14.35 2.21 17.94
CA GLY A 333 15.80 2.26 18.17
C GLY A 333 16.59 1.18 17.44
N LEU A 334 16.07 0.68 16.28
CA LEU A 334 16.79 -0.33 15.49
C LEU A 334 18.03 0.23 14.81
N ASP A 335 18.09 1.53 14.57
CA ASP A 335 19.24 2.25 13.99
C ASP A 335 20.37 2.50 14.99
N GLY A 336 20.22 2.04 16.24
CA GLY A 336 21.18 2.23 17.33
C GLY A 336 21.05 3.55 18.07
N THR A 337 20.07 4.39 17.69
CA THR A 337 19.71 5.56 18.49
C THR A 337 18.84 5.09 19.67
N THR A 338 19.13 5.54 20.87
CA THR A 338 18.26 5.26 22.02
C THR A 338 17.03 6.13 21.87
N GLY A 339 15.89 5.49 21.49
CA GLY A 339 14.64 6.14 21.15
C GLY A 339 14.19 7.16 22.20
N SER A 340 14.39 8.39 21.86
CA SER A 340 13.59 9.57 22.20
C SER A 340 13.82 10.51 21.03
N PRO A 341 12.81 10.96 20.33
CA PRO A 341 13.02 12.00 19.35
C PRO A 341 13.50 13.24 20.08
N THR A 342 14.82 13.43 20.13
CA THR A 342 15.34 14.76 20.36
C THR A 342 14.89 15.57 19.16
N PRO A 343 14.14 16.66 19.34
CA PRO A 343 13.77 17.50 18.21
C PRO A 343 15.08 17.90 17.53
N THR A 344 15.31 17.40 16.32
CA THR A 344 16.34 17.92 15.45
C THR A 344 16.03 19.39 15.34
N PRO A 345 16.96 20.33 15.71
CA PRO A 345 16.69 21.74 15.56
C PRO A 345 16.34 21.93 14.09
N THR A 346 15.09 22.29 13.84
CA THR A 346 14.63 22.75 12.52
C THR A 346 15.66 23.76 12.06
N PRO A 347 16.33 23.57 10.91
CA PRO A 347 17.15 24.63 10.37
C PRO A 347 16.23 25.84 10.29
N THR A 348 16.56 26.90 11.04
CA THR A 348 15.84 28.17 10.95
C THR A 348 15.70 28.47 9.48
N PRO A 349 14.46 28.58 8.94
CA PRO A 349 14.31 28.89 7.53
C PRO A 349 15.06 30.19 7.28
N THR A 350 16.13 30.08 6.52
CA THR A 350 16.72 31.28 5.91
C THR A 350 15.56 31.95 5.18
N PRO A 351 15.22 33.20 5.46
CA PRO A 351 14.09 33.84 4.82
C PRO A 351 14.27 33.70 3.31
N THR A 352 13.44 32.88 2.69
CA THR A 352 13.34 32.78 1.24
C THR A 352 12.97 34.21 0.80
N PRO A 353 13.76 34.85 -0.07
CA PRO A 353 13.38 36.14 -0.57
C PRO A 353 12.00 36.00 -1.21
N THR A 354 11.04 36.78 -0.72
CA THR A 354 9.73 36.93 -1.34
C THR A 354 9.95 37.12 -2.83
N PRO A 355 9.40 36.29 -3.71
CA PRO A 355 9.53 36.50 -5.13
C PRO A 355 8.86 37.83 -5.45
N THR A 356 9.66 38.78 -5.84
CA THR A 356 9.20 40.01 -6.51
C THR A 356 8.45 39.56 -7.76
N PRO A 357 7.21 40.00 -8.00
CA PRO A 357 6.50 39.64 -9.21
C PRO A 357 7.33 40.08 -10.41
N THR A 358 7.86 39.12 -11.14
CA THR A 358 8.51 39.38 -12.42
C THR A 358 7.41 39.72 -13.42
N PRO A 359 7.48 40.81 -14.15
CA PRO A 359 6.51 41.12 -15.17
C PRO A 359 6.56 40.02 -16.24
N THR A 360 5.41 39.46 -16.54
CA THR A 360 5.15 38.42 -17.53
C THR A 360 5.56 38.91 -18.91
N GLY A 361 6.67 38.36 -19.42
CA GLY A 361 6.97 38.38 -20.85
C GLY A 361 6.18 37.27 -21.54
N PRO A 362 5.87 37.35 -22.83
CA PRO A 362 5.05 36.36 -23.52
C PRO A 362 5.80 35.05 -23.70
N GLY A 363 5.17 33.95 -23.26
CA GLY A 363 5.27 32.61 -23.83
C GLY A 363 6.51 31.77 -23.50
N THR A 364 6.51 31.14 -22.31
CA THR A 364 7.12 29.80 -22.17
C THR A 364 5.99 28.84 -21.82
N GLY A 365 5.69 27.89 -22.72
CA GLY A 365 4.70 26.84 -22.46
C GLY A 365 5.03 26.07 -21.19
N GLY A 366 4.01 25.66 -20.44
CA GLY A 366 4.11 24.85 -19.23
C GLY A 366 3.31 23.54 -19.35
N SER A 367 3.59 22.60 -18.47
CA SER A 367 2.79 21.39 -18.30
C SER A 367 2.47 21.22 -16.82
N LEU A 368 1.20 20.93 -16.51
CA LEU A 368 0.70 20.61 -15.19
C LEU A 368 0.26 19.16 -15.18
N THR A 369 0.73 18.36 -14.22
CA THR A 369 0.22 17.02 -13.95
C THR A 369 -0.39 17.02 -12.56
N VAL A 370 -1.68 16.67 -12.47
CA VAL A 370 -2.43 16.59 -11.21
C VAL A 370 -2.98 15.20 -11.02
N ALA A 371 -2.92 14.70 -9.79
CA ALA A 371 -3.56 13.45 -9.39
C ALA A 371 -5.07 13.68 -9.18
N GLY A 372 -5.87 12.63 -9.31
CA GLY A 372 -7.28 12.65 -8.98
C GLY A 372 -7.52 12.92 -7.49
N ASP A 373 -8.68 13.49 -7.20
CA ASP A 373 -9.14 13.78 -5.83
C ASP A 373 -10.03 12.63 -5.34
N ASP A 374 -9.45 11.67 -4.65
CA ASP A 374 -10.14 10.48 -4.12
C ASP A 374 -11.38 10.82 -3.28
N SER A 375 -11.46 12.03 -2.70
CA SER A 375 -12.61 12.48 -1.91
C SER A 375 -13.84 12.81 -2.77
N ARG A 376 -13.63 12.97 -4.07
CA ARG A 376 -14.66 13.37 -5.06
C ARG A 376 -14.74 12.41 -6.23
N ASP A 377 -13.89 11.40 -6.24
CA ASP A 377 -13.91 10.35 -7.24
C ASP A 377 -14.89 9.25 -6.83
N GLY A 378 -15.38 8.49 -7.80
CA GLY A 378 -16.31 7.42 -7.54
C GLY A 378 -16.92 6.87 -8.81
N TYR A 379 -17.90 6.00 -8.67
CA TYR A 379 -18.67 5.57 -9.81
C TYR A 379 -20.17 5.58 -9.55
N VAL A 380 -20.92 5.77 -10.60
CA VAL A 380 -22.38 5.74 -10.60
C VAL A 380 -22.87 4.60 -11.48
N LYS A 381 -23.99 3.99 -11.11
CA LYS A 381 -24.58 2.89 -11.84
C LYS A 381 -26.06 3.13 -12.13
N ALA A 382 -26.52 2.71 -13.30
CA ALA A 382 -27.90 2.84 -13.74
C ALA A 382 -28.27 1.78 -14.78
N ALA A 383 -29.56 1.66 -15.12
CA ALA A 383 -29.99 0.97 -16.32
C ALA A 383 -29.43 1.67 -17.57
N ALA A 384 -29.52 1.01 -18.75
CA ALA A 384 -28.98 1.56 -20.00
C ALA A 384 -29.60 2.90 -20.41
N ASP A 385 -30.85 3.16 -20.03
CA ASP A 385 -31.58 4.40 -20.27
C ASP A 385 -31.32 5.48 -19.19
N GLY A 386 -30.43 5.19 -18.20
CA GLY A 386 -30.12 6.06 -17.07
C GLY A 386 -31.12 6.00 -15.92
N SER A 387 -32.16 5.17 -16.01
CA SER A 387 -33.13 5.02 -14.92
C SER A 387 -32.53 4.25 -13.73
N GLY A 388 -33.06 4.55 -12.53
CA GLY A 388 -32.58 3.88 -11.28
C GLY A 388 -31.14 4.22 -10.90
N ALA A 389 -30.65 5.38 -11.31
CA ALA A 389 -29.28 5.79 -11.06
C ALA A 389 -28.96 5.90 -9.55
N SER A 390 -27.83 5.37 -9.15
CA SER A 390 -27.33 5.37 -7.78
C SER A 390 -25.80 5.41 -7.74
N VAL A 391 -25.25 5.82 -6.62
CA VAL A 391 -23.80 5.76 -6.38
C VAL A 391 -23.38 4.31 -6.17
N GLY A 392 -22.23 3.93 -6.69
CA GLY A 392 -21.63 2.62 -6.45
C GLY A 392 -21.09 2.52 -5.02
N THR A 393 -21.22 1.35 -4.42
CA THR A 393 -20.83 1.11 -3.00
C THR A 393 -19.61 0.20 -2.84
N LEU A 394 -19.05 -0.31 -3.95
CA LEU A 394 -17.90 -1.21 -3.93
C LEU A 394 -16.57 -0.51 -4.25
N GLU A 395 -16.61 0.81 -4.36
CA GLU A 395 -15.47 1.63 -4.73
C GLU A 395 -14.25 1.37 -3.84
N SER A 396 -14.43 1.49 -2.53
CA SER A 396 -13.38 1.30 -1.54
C SER A 396 -12.77 -0.11 -1.53
N LEU A 397 -13.48 -1.10 -2.07
CA LEU A 397 -13.05 -2.49 -2.05
C LEU A 397 -12.44 -2.95 -3.38
N LEU A 398 -12.98 -2.50 -4.50
CA LEU A 398 -12.66 -3.03 -5.83
C LEU A 398 -12.13 -1.98 -6.81
N GLY A 399 -12.26 -0.69 -6.51
CA GLY A 399 -11.91 0.43 -7.37
C GLY A 399 -13.10 1.03 -8.12
N LEU A 400 -12.81 1.89 -9.10
CA LEU A 400 -13.77 2.67 -9.85
C LEU A 400 -14.33 1.89 -11.03
N ALA A 401 -15.61 1.53 -11.01
CA ALA A 401 -16.22 0.64 -11.98
C ALA A 401 -16.58 1.32 -13.30
N VAL A 402 -16.29 0.66 -14.42
CA VAL A 402 -16.76 0.99 -15.77
C VAL A 402 -17.33 -0.25 -16.46
N GLY A 403 -18.38 -0.09 -17.26
CA GLY A 403 -19.01 -1.18 -18.00
C GLY A 403 -20.19 -1.82 -17.26
N ARG A 404 -20.65 -2.99 -17.72
CA ARG A 404 -21.84 -3.66 -17.19
C ARG A 404 -21.51 -4.64 -16.10
N GLY A 405 -21.97 -4.35 -14.88
CA GLY A 405 -21.79 -5.17 -13.69
C GLY A 405 -22.58 -6.49 -13.70
N THR A 406 -22.34 -7.31 -12.68
CA THR A 406 -23.05 -8.59 -12.45
C THR A 406 -24.51 -8.38 -12.06
N ASP A 407 -24.86 -7.20 -11.56
CA ASP A 407 -26.25 -6.75 -11.29
C ASP A 407 -27.01 -6.32 -12.56
N GLY A 408 -26.34 -6.33 -13.71
CA GLY A 408 -26.90 -5.92 -15.00
C GLY A 408 -26.93 -4.41 -15.21
N LEU A 409 -26.49 -3.61 -14.26
CA LEU A 409 -26.42 -2.16 -14.37
C LEU A 409 -25.12 -1.72 -15.06
N TYR A 410 -25.15 -0.55 -15.66
CA TYR A 410 -24.00 0.07 -16.33
C TYR A 410 -23.32 1.03 -15.37
N ASN A 411 -22.00 0.92 -15.28
CA ASN A 411 -21.18 1.74 -14.41
C ASN A 411 -20.44 2.82 -15.22
N ARG A 412 -20.37 4.01 -14.66
CA ARG A 412 -19.58 5.15 -15.14
C ARG A 412 -18.73 5.69 -14.00
N THR A 413 -17.46 5.84 -14.24
CA THR A 413 -16.52 6.40 -13.25
C THR A 413 -16.47 7.91 -13.37
N LEU A 414 -16.41 8.61 -12.24
CA LEU A 414 -16.12 10.03 -12.12
C LEU A 414 -14.75 10.22 -11.48
N LEU A 415 -13.98 11.14 -12.07
CA LEU A 415 -12.64 11.53 -11.59
C LEU A 415 -12.59 13.06 -11.51
N SER A 416 -12.08 13.60 -10.43
CA SER A 416 -12.00 15.03 -10.15
C SER A 416 -10.55 15.49 -10.05
N PHE A 417 -10.22 16.61 -10.67
CA PHE A 417 -8.86 17.15 -10.72
C PHE A 417 -8.87 18.63 -10.36
N ASP A 418 -8.01 19.05 -9.45
CA ASP A 418 -7.78 20.48 -9.18
C ASP A 418 -6.86 21.07 -10.26
N THR A 419 -7.47 21.79 -11.20
CA THR A 419 -6.77 22.42 -12.32
C THR A 419 -6.54 23.92 -12.10
N SER A 420 -6.77 24.43 -10.88
CA SER A 420 -6.62 25.86 -10.53
C SER A 420 -5.17 26.38 -10.61
N ALA A 421 -4.19 25.48 -10.65
CA ALA A 421 -2.79 25.87 -10.84
C ALA A 421 -2.44 26.25 -12.30
N ILE A 422 -3.35 26.03 -13.25
CA ILE A 422 -3.17 26.51 -14.64
C ILE A 422 -3.39 28.03 -14.65
N PRO A 423 -2.44 28.82 -15.20
CA PRO A 423 -2.61 30.28 -15.22
C PRO A 423 -3.88 30.71 -15.97
N ASP A 424 -4.67 31.64 -15.40
CA ASP A 424 -5.96 32.07 -15.93
C ASP A 424 -5.91 32.52 -17.39
N GLY A 425 -4.81 33.17 -17.79
CA GLY A 425 -4.57 33.65 -19.15
C GLY A 425 -3.98 32.65 -20.12
N ALA A 426 -3.64 31.44 -19.65
CA ALA A 426 -2.99 30.44 -20.47
C ALA A 426 -3.95 29.82 -21.52
N THR A 427 -3.38 29.51 -22.68
CA THR A 427 -4.08 28.70 -23.70
C THR A 427 -3.71 27.25 -23.50
N ILE A 428 -4.69 26.37 -23.21
CA ILE A 428 -4.47 24.94 -23.11
C ILE A 428 -4.22 24.38 -24.52
N THR A 429 -3.09 23.69 -24.69
CA THR A 429 -2.64 23.18 -25.99
C THR A 429 -2.72 21.66 -26.10
N GLY A 430 -2.80 20.96 -24.95
CA GLY A 430 -2.94 19.51 -24.88
C GLY A 430 -3.46 19.07 -23.52
N ALA A 431 -4.13 17.92 -23.48
CA ALA A 431 -4.44 17.24 -22.23
C ALA A 431 -4.54 15.72 -22.47
N ARG A 432 -4.21 14.94 -21.44
CA ARG A 432 -4.31 13.47 -21.44
C ARG A 432 -4.61 12.97 -20.04
N LEU A 433 -5.47 11.94 -19.97
CA LEU A 433 -5.79 11.22 -18.75
C LEU A 433 -5.03 9.89 -18.73
N THR A 434 -4.35 9.58 -17.64
CA THR A 434 -3.77 8.26 -17.38
C THR A 434 -4.54 7.60 -16.23
N VAL A 435 -4.93 6.33 -16.39
CA VAL A 435 -5.64 5.54 -15.38
C VAL A 435 -4.99 4.18 -15.20
N GLY A 436 -5.06 3.63 -13.98
CA GLY A 436 -4.56 2.29 -13.64
C GLY A 436 -5.64 1.22 -13.76
N TYR A 437 -5.27 -0.01 -14.09
CA TYR A 437 -6.16 -1.18 -14.07
C TYR A 437 -6.11 -1.85 -12.70
N GLY A 438 -7.26 -2.09 -12.09
CA GLY A 438 -7.38 -2.85 -10.84
C GLY A 438 -7.74 -4.30 -11.13
N SER A 439 -8.95 -4.54 -11.62
CA SER A 439 -9.47 -5.87 -11.91
C SER A 439 -10.58 -5.80 -12.97
N GLY A 440 -11.13 -6.93 -13.41
CA GLY A 440 -12.25 -6.92 -14.33
C GLY A 440 -12.68 -8.29 -14.81
N SER A 441 -13.76 -8.30 -15.58
CA SER A 441 -14.34 -9.52 -16.18
C SER A 441 -14.99 -9.23 -17.52
N GLY A 442 -14.95 -10.18 -18.44
CA GLY A 442 -15.74 -10.16 -19.68
C GLY A 442 -15.23 -9.18 -20.75
N SER A 443 -14.03 -8.62 -20.66
CA SER A 443 -13.41 -7.73 -21.65
C SER A 443 -14.35 -6.65 -22.21
N PRO A 444 -14.64 -5.59 -21.44
CA PRO A 444 -15.67 -4.61 -21.82
C PRO A 444 -15.36 -3.85 -23.13
N TRP A 445 -14.10 -3.73 -23.53
CA TRP A 445 -13.70 -3.15 -24.82
C TRP A 445 -14.06 -4.02 -26.04
N SER A 446 -14.40 -5.29 -25.82
CA SER A 446 -14.79 -6.22 -26.86
C SER A 446 -16.28 -6.59 -26.81
N ASN A 447 -17.09 -5.88 -26.04
CA ASN A 447 -18.51 -6.19 -25.83
C ASN A 447 -19.37 -4.91 -25.94
N PRO A 448 -20.36 -4.84 -26.87
CA PRO A 448 -20.68 -5.81 -27.91
C PRO A 448 -19.66 -5.72 -29.05
N ALA A 449 -19.16 -6.79 -29.61
CA ALA A 449 -18.25 -6.95 -30.76
C ALA A 449 -17.15 -5.86 -30.98
N PRO A 450 -16.02 -6.18 -31.64
CA PRO A 450 -14.74 -5.47 -31.48
C PRO A 450 -14.88 -3.96 -31.66
N GLY A 451 -14.28 -3.20 -30.71
CA GLY A 451 -14.15 -1.75 -30.81
C GLY A 451 -15.11 -0.93 -29.94
N ASN A 452 -15.65 -1.50 -28.86
CA ASN A 452 -16.31 -0.64 -27.88
C ASN A 452 -15.25 0.26 -27.21
N GLN A 453 -15.50 1.56 -27.18
CA GLN A 453 -14.54 2.57 -26.73
C GLN A 453 -14.89 3.03 -25.33
N LEU A 454 -13.91 3.11 -24.44
CA LEU A 454 -14.05 3.81 -23.16
C LEU A 454 -13.80 5.30 -23.39
N LEU A 455 -14.86 6.08 -23.36
CA LEU A 455 -14.83 7.51 -23.64
C LEU A 455 -14.61 8.32 -22.36
N VAL A 456 -13.99 9.47 -22.51
CA VAL A 456 -13.77 10.47 -21.46
C VAL A 456 -14.65 11.68 -21.78
N ASP A 457 -15.65 11.94 -20.97
CA ASP A 457 -16.43 13.18 -20.94
C ASP A 457 -15.73 14.18 -20.02
N VAL A 458 -15.74 15.48 -20.38
CA VAL A 458 -15.12 16.55 -19.59
C VAL A 458 -16.19 17.54 -19.13
N HIS A 459 -16.14 17.94 -17.87
CA HIS A 459 -16.93 19.04 -17.33
C HIS A 459 -16.03 20.04 -16.58
N GLY A 460 -16.05 21.29 -16.97
CA GLY A 460 -15.46 22.37 -16.20
C GLY A 460 -16.32 22.65 -14.96
N GLY A 461 -15.78 22.43 -13.79
CA GLY A 461 -16.53 22.25 -12.56
C GLY A 461 -16.99 20.81 -12.38
N CYS A 462 -18.21 20.59 -11.92
CA CYS A 462 -18.75 19.30 -11.50
C CYS A 462 -19.98 18.91 -12.31
N PHE A 463 -20.18 17.60 -12.57
CA PHE A 463 -21.32 17.09 -13.36
C PHE A 463 -22.68 17.33 -12.68
N GLY A 464 -22.75 17.25 -11.36
CA GLY A 464 -23.98 17.40 -10.59
C GLY A 464 -24.12 18.78 -9.93
N SER A 465 -24.86 18.79 -8.84
CA SER A 465 -25.04 19.99 -8.01
C SER A 465 -23.83 20.25 -7.08
N SER A 466 -23.00 19.27 -6.90
CA SER A 466 -21.74 19.31 -6.11
C SER A 466 -20.67 18.49 -6.82
N CYS A 467 -19.41 18.58 -6.34
CA CYS A 467 -18.35 17.73 -6.85
C CYS A 467 -18.32 16.33 -6.19
N SER A 468 -19.17 16.08 -5.22
CA SER A 468 -19.39 14.72 -4.69
C SER A 468 -20.17 13.89 -5.70
N VAL A 469 -19.84 12.62 -5.81
CA VAL A 469 -20.49 11.69 -6.73
C VAL A 469 -21.96 11.49 -6.35
N GLU A 470 -22.88 11.78 -7.27
CA GLU A 470 -24.32 11.66 -7.10
C GLU A 470 -24.91 10.76 -8.20
N GLY A 471 -26.02 10.05 -7.90
CA GLY A 471 -26.65 9.19 -8.91
C GLY A 471 -27.01 9.95 -10.21
N ALA A 472 -27.39 11.24 -10.10
CA ALA A 472 -27.71 12.10 -11.24
C ALA A 472 -26.55 12.29 -12.23
N ASP A 473 -25.30 12.12 -11.78
CA ASP A 473 -24.09 12.29 -12.60
C ASP A 473 -24.00 11.25 -13.71
N PHE A 474 -24.71 10.13 -13.56
CA PHE A 474 -24.76 9.11 -14.62
C PHE A 474 -25.22 9.71 -15.97
N SER A 475 -26.23 10.57 -15.96
CA SER A 475 -26.82 11.16 -17.15
C SER A 475 -26.61 12.67 -17.28
N ALA A 476 -25.87 13.30 -16.36
CA ALA A 476 -25.59 14.73 -16.39
C ALA A 476 -24.90 15.12 -17.70
N ALA A 477 -25.24 16.31 -18.22
CA ALA A 477 -24.64 16.80 -19.46
C ALA A 477 -23.15 17.12 -19.25
N ALA A 478 -22.28 16.63 -20.12
CA ALA A 478 -20.88 17.01 -20.18
C ALA A 478 -20.71 18.37 -20.89
N THR A 479 -19.71 19.17 -20.51
CA THR A 479 -19.29 20.33 -21.29
C THR A 479 -18.69 19.88 -22.63
N ALA A 480 -17.93 18.77 -22.61
CA ALA A 480 -17.43 18.11 -23.82
C ALA A 480 -17.59 16.59 -23.67
N ALA A 481 -18.50 16.00 -24.41
CA ALA A 481 -18.72 14.55 -24.42
C ALA A 481 -17.71 13.86 -25.36
N GLY A 482 -17.19 12.70 -24.94
CA GLY A 482 -16.25 11.90 -25.75
C GLY A 482 -15.00 12.68 -26.14
N ALA A 483 -14.47 13.49 -25.23
CA ALA A 483 -13.33 14.36 -25.50
C ALA A 483 -12.03 13.59 -25.78
N ALA A 484 -11.91 12.37 -25.24
CA ALA A 484 -10.79 11.46 -25.47
C ALA A 484 -11.27 10.01 -25.35
N GLU A 485 -10.38 9.08 -25.69
CA GLU A 485 -10.61 7.64 -25.64
C GLU A 485 -9.48 6.94 -24.89
N ILE A 486 -9.83 5.96 -24.04
CA ILE A 486 -8.89 5.06 -23.38
C ILE A 486 -8.93 3.72 -24.09
N GLY A 487 -7.80 3.32 -24.67
CA GLY A 487 -7.62 2.04 -25.34
C GLY A 487 -7.77 0.85 -24.39
N ALA A 488 -7.98 -0.35 -24.96
CA ALA A 488 -8.12 -1.57 -24.18
C ALA A 488 -6.83 -1.91 -23.41
N PHE A 489 -6.98 -2.25 -22.15
CA PHE A 489 -5.90 -2.74 -21.28
C PHE A 489 -6.44 -3.67 -20.20
N SER A 490 -5.58 -4.48 -19.60
CA SER A 490 -5.95 -5.47 -18.59
C SER A 490 -4.92 -5.59 -17.46
N SER A 491 -3.96 -4.68 -17.41
CA SER A 491 -2.96 -4.54 -16.34
C SER A 491 -2.20 -3.23 -16.51
N GLY A 492 -1.53 -2.77 -15.46
CA GLY A 492 -0.73 -1.55 -15.48
C GLY A 492 -1.57 -0.29 -15.71
N THR A 493 -0.98 0.72 -16.32
CA THR A 493 -1.62 2.00 -16.62
C THR A 493 -1.86 2.18 -18.11
N GLN A 494 -2.90 2.94 -18.47
CA GLN A 494 -3.23 3.31 -19.83
C GLN A 494 -3.50 4.81 -19.91
N THR A 495 -2.84 5.46 -20.87
CA THR A 495 -3.05 6.88 -21.15
C THR A 495 -4.05 7.04 -22.30
N SER A 496 -4.98 7.98 -22.16
CA SER A 496 -5.97 8.32 -23.19
C SER A 496 -5.33 8.89 -24.45
N THR A 497 -6.07 8.93 -25.53
CA THR A 497 -5.75 9.83 -26.65
C THR A 497 -5.69 11.28 -26.15
N GLY A 498 -5.06 12.17 -26.93
CA GLY A 498 -5.13 13.61 -26.64
C GLY A 498 -6.57 14.11 -26.66
N PHE A 499 -6.91 15.02 -25.75
CA PHE A 499 -8.25 15.60 -25.70
C PHE A 499 -8.55 16.41 -26.96
N SER A 500 -9.77 16.32 -27.43
CA SER A 500 -10.29 17.14 -28.54
C SER A 500 -10.27 18.63 -28.20
N ALA A 501 -10.37 19.49 -29.20
CA ALA A 501 -10.44 20.93 -28.98
C ALA A 501 -11.58 21.35 -28.03
N ALA A 502 -12.73 20.66 -28.09
CA ALA A 502 -13.85 20.88 -27.17
C ALA A 502 -13.48 20.43 -25.73
N GLY A 503 -12.77 19.29 -25.59
CA GLY A 503 -12.29 18.81 -24.30
C GLY A 503 -11.28 19.76 -23.66
N LEU A 504 -10.32 20.28 -24.44
CA LEU A 504 -9.35 21.28 -23.96
C LEU A 504 -10.06 22.58 -23.49
N ALA A 505 -11.07 23.03 -24.23
CA ALA A 505 -11.85 24.22 -23.88
C ALA A 505 -12.75 24.00 -22.63
N ALA A 506 -13.04 22.76 -22.28
CA ALA A 506 -13.87 22.40 -21.13
C ALA A 506 -13.06 22.29 -19.82
N ILE A 507 -11.72 22.32 -19.86
CA ILE A 507 -10.89 22.29 -18.64
C ILE A 507 -11.06 23.61 -17.89
N ASP A 508 -11.45 23.52 -16.62
CA ASP A 508 -11.55 24.70 -15.74
C ASP A 508 -10.15 25.11 -15.27
N ARG A 509 -9.82 26.39 -15.38
CA ARG A 509 -8.54 26.96 -14.95
C ARG A 509 -8.62 27.64 -13.58
N THR A 510 -9.82 27.70 -13.01
CA THR A 510 -10.07 28.41 -11.76
C THR A 510 -10.48 27.49 -10.61
N GLY A 511 -10.60 26.18 -10.88
CA GLY A 511 -11.10 25.22 -9.90
C GLY A 511 -10.98 23.78 -10.36
N THR A 512 -12.04 23.03 -10.14
CA THR A 512 -12.10 21.61 -10.43
C THR A 512 -12.48 21.36 -11.89
N THR A 513 -11.77 20.43 -12.55
CA THR A 513 -12.22 19.77 -13.78
C THR A 513 -12.66 18.34 -13.44
N GLN A 514 -13.89 17.98 -13.72
CA GLN A 514 -14.38 16.63 -13.49
C GLN A 514 -14.50 15.87 -14.80
N LEU A 515 -14.03 14.61 -14.79
CA LEU A 515 -14.10 13.69 -15.94
C LEU A 515 -15.05 12.56 -15.61
N ARG A 516 -15.83 12.11 -16.62
CA ARG A 516 -16.65 10.92 -16.50
C ARG A 516 -16.25 9.91 -17.57
N LEU A 517 -15.97 8.68 -17.14
CA LEU A 517 -15.58 7.58 -18.01
C LEU A 517 -16.75 6.62 -18.22
N GLY A 518 -17.06 6.30 -19.46
CA GLY A 518 -18.13 5.38 -19.80
C GLY A 518 -17.96 4.78 -21.19
N PHE A 519 -18.43 3.54 -21.37
CA PHE A 519 -18.37 2.91 -22.70
C PHE A 519 -19.37 3.53 -23.68
N ALA A 520 -18.91 3.73 -24.91
CA ALA A 520 -19.71 4.31 -26.00
C ALA A 520 -20.94 3.47 -26.34
N GLN A 521 -20.83 2.15 -26.22
CA GLN A 521 -21.93 1.20 -26.48
C GLN A 521 -22.22 0.39 -25.24
N ALA A 522 -23.51 0.16 -24.98
CA ALA A 522 -23.98 -0.69 -23.90
C ALA A 522 -23.53 -2.14 -24.13
N GLN A 523 -22.88 -2.74 -23.14
CA GLN A 523 -22.47 -4.14 -23.19
C GLN A 523 -23.69 -5.06 -23.21
N SER A 524 -23.67 -6.07 -24.08
CA SER A 524 -24.77 -7.05 -24.25
C SER A 524 -24.83 -8.09 -23.13
N SER A 525 -23.71 -8.28 -22.39
CA SER A 525 -23.60 -9.19 -21.25
C SER A 525 -22.71 -8.55 -20.18
N THR A 526 -22.59 -9.17 -19.01
CA THR A 526 -21.67 -8.74 -17.95
C THR A 526 -20.25 -8.61 -18.51
N ALA A 527 -19.73 -7.39 -18.48
CA ALA A 527 -18.38 -7.05 -18.91
C ALA A 527 -18.00 -5.71 -18.30
N TYR A 528 -17.08 -5.72 -17.35
CA TYR A 528 -16.67 -4.54 -16.59
C TYR A 528 -15.17 -4.56 -16.28
N ALA A 529 -14.65 -3.38 -16.00
CA ALA A 529 -13.35 -3.21 -15.37
C ALA A 529 -13.49 -2.32 -14.12
N PHE A 530 -12.68 -2.61 -13.12
CA PHE A 530 -12.39 -1.68 -12.05
C PHE A 530 -11.07 -0.98 -12.36
N LEU A 531 -11.11 0.32 -12.41
CA LEU A 531 -9.92 1.17 -12.48
C LEU A 531 -9.40 1.39 -11.05
N GLN A 532 -8.10 1.62 -10.92
CA GLN A 532 -7.51 1.97 -9.63
C GLN A 532 -8.07 3.31 -9.16
N HIS A 533 -8.03 3.56 -7.84
CA HIS A 533 -8.54 4.78 -7.23
C HIS A 533 -7.86 6.04 -7.78
N GLY A 534 -8.55 7.17 -7.64
CA GLY A 534 -8.26 8.41 -8.30
C GLY A 534 -6.87 8.98 -8.07
N ALA A 535 -6.25 8.77 -6.90
CA ALA A 535 -4.85 9.19 -6.67
C ALA A 535 -3.85 8.54 -7.66
N THR A 536 -4.20 7.40 -8.27
CA THR A 536 -3.41 6.78 -9.35
C THR A 536 -3.80 7.27 -10.74
N ALA A 537 -4.95 7.95 -10.85
CA ALA A 537 -5.34 8.64 -12.08
C ALA A 537 -4.64 10.00 -12.14
N THR A 538 -4.05 10.33 -13.27
CA THR A 538 -3.39 11.63 -13.46
C THR A 538 -3.89 12.34 -14.71
N LEU A 539 -4.21 13.62 -14.57
CA LEU A 539 -4.50 14.52 -15.68
C LEU A 539 -3.28 15.38 -15.97
N THR A 540 -2.70 15.21 -17.15
CA THR A 540 -1.60 16.08 -17.62
C THR A 540 -2.18 17.09 -18.59
N VAL A 541 -1.92 18.39 -18.35
CA VAL A 541 -2.41 19.52 -19.16
C VAL A 541 -1.22 20.37 -19.61
N ASP A 542 -1.06 20.49 -20.91
CA ASP A 542 -0.04 21.36 -21.54
C ASP A 542 -0.67 22.70 -21.90
N TYR A 543 0.01 23.80 -21.62
CA TYR A 543 -0.48 25.16 -21.86
C TYR A 543 0.63 26.14 -22.25
N GLN A 544 0.25 27.27 -22.85
CA GLN A 544 1.15 28.34 -23.27
C GLN A 544 0.52 29.75 -23.10
#